data_b43c7ea0943a9b193bf9b71c9db186d9
#
_entry.id   b43c7ea0943a9b193bf9b71c9db186d9
#
_cell.length_a   1.000
_cell.length_b   1.000
_cell.length_c   1.000
_cell.angle_alpha   90.00
_cell.angle_beta   90.00
_cell.angle_gamma   90.00
#
_symmetry.space_group_name_H-M   'P 1'
#
loop_
_entity.id
_entity.type
_entity.pdbx_description
1 polymer ?
#
loop_
_entity_poly.entity_id
_entity_poly.type
_entity_poly.pdbx_seq_one_letter_code
_entity_poly.pdbx_strand_id
1 'polypeptide(L)'
;MSSGGMMMFKASKERSEETRGLIENRGSGASDAVCASLSGVGVETDGMSIDDVVTLLDWGPFHWLLLFQCGLSWACDAAEMMLLSFLVPRITPVLMPDASKEERDHYGFLLSAITFIGIWLGALVFGRVSDQLGRKPGYLISTAMVGFFGILCSFAQTMNTLIALRAVVGIGLGGVTCAVTLFSEVVAEKYRGAAIILSIGALWTFGCVFETCIAWLCFSMHGVQWRLFLVLSALPSLTLLTIFPWLVESPRYYLVHGRGEEAVQVLKAAAARNKVRLPDNLKLHAPKKPAAGGKSESHLKTLLGKKYRTTTVLLWGLWFCSVISYYGLCFVTPLYFSFQHQNEYAVTLLSALAEIPGMVATSYLVDRIGRKRTKAVMFSIGGIATFVLSVSSLPFGVLTLAAIVGRGSVLGAFNDLYVYTPEVYPTSSRAFGLGLCSAVARIAGIIVSYISFANESASEAASAVLVYSLCSFAGAVISMCLPIETKGRRLDGNEVGGG
;
A
#
# COMPACT_ATOMS: atom_id res chain seq x y z
N MET A 1 11.12 28.28 37.77
CA MET A 1 11.58 28.05 36.39
C MET A 1 12.17 29.36 35.88
N SER A 2 13.48 29.43 35.63
CA SER A 2 14.19 30.69 35.41
C SER A 2 13.94 31.24 33.99
N SER A 3 13.82 32.55 33.86
CA SER A 3 13.60 33.28 32.60
C SER A 3 14.62 32.95 31.47
N GLY A 4 15.78 32.40 31.81
CA GLY A 4 16.78 31.98 30.86
C GLY A 4 16.41 30.74 29.99
N GLY A 5 15.65 29.79 30.53
CA GLY A 5 15.19 28.60 29.79
C GLY A 5 14.15 28.91 28.71
N MET A 6 13.32 29.91 28.96
CA MET A 6 12.25 30.34 28.05
C MET A 6 12.83 31.18 26.88
N MET A 7 13.92 31.93 27.11
CA MET A 7 14.61 32.70 26.08
C MET A 7 15.41 31.77 25.12
N MET A 8 16.06 30.73 25.64
CA MET A 8 16.74 29.71 24.80
C MET A 8 15.78 28.90 23.95
N PHE A 9 14.61 28.55 24.48
CA PHE A 9 13.58 27.81 23.75
C PHE A 9 12.97 28.62 22.61
N LYS A 10 12.77 29.94 22.85
CA LYS A 10 12.28 30.88 21.83
C LYS A 10 13.29 31.11 20.71
N ALA A 11 14.57 31.31 21.07
CA ALA A 11 15.66 31.45 20.10
C ALA A 11 15.91 30.18 19.27
N SER A 12 15.75 28.99 19.84
CA SER A 12 15.82 27.70 19.13
C SER A 12 14.66 27.53 18.14
N LYS A 13 13.46 27.97 18.50
CA LYS A 13 12.27 27.89 17.66
C LYS A 13 12.32 28.89 16.50
N GLU A 14 12.74 30.14 16.77
CA GLU A 14 12.92 31.15 15.72
C GLU A 14 14.01 30.78 14.73
N ARG A 15 15.14 30.17 15.17
CA ARG A 15 16.18 29.64 14.25
C ARG A 15 15.70 28.45 13.43
N SER A 16 14.88 27.56 14.00
CA SER A 16 14.29 26.45 13.24
C SER A 16 13.32 26.95 12.16
N GLU A 17 12.57 28.02 12.43
CA GLU A 17 11.67 28.64 11.47
C GLU A 17 12.44 29.44 10.40
N GLU A 18 13.53 30.09 10.75
CA GLU A 18 14.41 30.82 9.81
C GLU A 18 15.17 29.87 8.88
N THR A 19 15.67 28.75 9.40
CA THR A 19 16.29 27.67 8.60
C THR A 19 15.25 27.01 7.68
N ARG A 20 14.02 26.85 8.14
CA ARG A 20 12.89 26.35 7.35
C ARG A 20 12.51 27.32 6.22
N GLY A 21 12.49 28.61 6.48
CA GLY A 21 12.20 29.66 5.47
C GLY A 21 13.29 29.75 4.39
N LEU A 22 14.56 29.49 4.74
CA LEU A 22 15.68 29.45 3.80
C LEU A 22 15.65 28.19 2.90
N ILE A 23 15.13 27.06 3.40
CA ILE A 23 14.96 25.81 2.66
C ILE A 23 13.77 25.87 1.69
N GLU A 24 12.68 26.55 2.06
CA GLU A 24 11.48 26.67 1.24
C GLU A 24 11.63 27.60 0.01
N ASN A 25 12.63 28.49 0.02
CA ASN A 25 12.72 29.58 -0.98
C ASN A 25 13.81 29.40 -2.07
N ARG A 26 14.54 28.27 -2.15
CA ARG A 26 15.63 28.12 -3.15
C ARG A 26 15.63 26.75 -3.85
N GLY A 27 15.64 26.79 -5.19
CA GLY A 27 15.85 25.62 -6.07
C GLY A 27 17.26 25.02 -5.93
N SER A 28 17.54 23.94 -6.65
CA SER A 28 18.62 22.93 -6.57
C SER A 28 20.07 23.33 -6.23
N GLY A 29 20.36 24.58 -5.94
CA GLY A 29 21.68 25.07 -5.46
C GLY A 29 21.76 25.30 -3.96
N ALA A 30 20.69 24.99 -3.19
CA ALA A 30 20.57 25.36 -1.79
C ALA A 30 21.37 24.47 -0.83
N SER A 31 21.73 23.25 -1.20
CA SER A 31 22.44 22.33 -0.31
C SER A 31 23.85 22.84 0.04
N ASP A 32 24.55 23.41 -0.94
CA ASP A 32 25.93 23.93 -0.72
C ASP A 32 25.92 25.22 0.09
N ALA A 33 24.92 26.08 -0.07
CA ALA A 33 24.77 27.32 0.67
C ALA A 33 24.35 27.07 2.14
N VAL A 34 23.54 26.07 2.42
CA VAL A 34 23.14 25.67 3.78
C VAL A 34 24.29 24.97 4.50
N CYS A 35 25.05 24.11 3.82
CA CYS A 35 26.27 23.50 4.38
C CYS A 35 27.36 24.55 4.64
N ALA A 36 27.54 25.53 3.76
CA ALA A 36 28.49 26.61 3.95
C ALA A 36 28.07 27.55 5.09
N SER A 37 26.78 27.82 5.28
CA SER A 37 26.28 28.62 6.41
C SER A 37 26.37 27.90 7.76
N LEU A 38 26.26 26.58 7.78
CA LEU A 38 26.42 25.75 8.98
C LEU A 38 27.89 25.52 9.36
N SER A 39 28.83 25.52 8.38
CA SER A 39 30.27 25.39 8.63
C SER A 39 30.95 26.70 9.03
N GLY A 40 30.36 27.85 8.68
CA GLY A 40 30.89 29.20 9.00
C GLY A 40 30.48 29.75 10.36
N VAL A 41 29.49 29.19 11.00
CA VAL A 41 29.10 29.53 12.36
C VAL A 41 29.49 28.37 13.25
N GLY A 42 30.50 28.56 14.10
CA GLY A 42 30.96 27.58 15.12
C GLY A 42 29.87 27.22 16.13
N VAL A 43 28.76 26.67 15.60
CA VAL A 43 27.70 26.09 16.40
C VAL A 43 28.23 24.74 16.87
N GLU A 44 28.55 24.60 18.14
CA GLU A 44 28.56 23.30 18.81
C GLU A 44 27.29 22.58 18.40
N THR A 45 27.44 21.57 17.54
CA THR A 45 26.31 20.80 16.99
C THR A 45 25.75 19.94 18.10
N ASP A 46 24.89 20.51 18.89
CA ASP A 46 23.92 19.77 19.67
C ASP A 46 23.09 19.01 18.62
N GLY A 47 23.36 17.69 18.45
CA GLY A 47 22.98 16.78 17.35
C GLY A 47 21.76 17.13 16.51
N MET A 48 21.70 16.68 15.28
CA MET A 48 20.59 16.87 14.36
C MET A 48 19.51 15.82 14.54
N SER A 49 18.24 16.17 14.27
CA SER A 49 17.19 15.15 14.21
C SER A 49 17.30 14.35 12.91
N ILE A 50 16.84 13.10 12.91
CA ILE A 50 16.79 12.28 11.67
C ILE A 50 15.97 12.99 10.59
N ASP A 51 14.85 13.63 10.97
CA ASP A 51 13.94 14.31 10.03
C ASP A 51 14.63 15.49 9.32
N ASP A 52 15.48 16.22 10.04
CA ASP A 52 16.25 17.31 9.46
C ASP A 52 17.28 16.76 8.43
N VAL A 53 17.99 15.69 8.78
CA VAL A 53 18.96 15.06 7.88
C VAL A 53 18.27 14.47 6.65
N VAL A 54 17.15 13.78 6.83
CA VAL A 54 16.36 13.21 5.72
C VAL A 54 15.83 14.34 4.81
N THR A 55 15.48 15.48 5.38
CA THR A 55 15.05 16.65 4.59
C THR A 55 16.19 17.24 3.78
N LEU A 56 17.44 17.26 4.32
CA LEU A 56 18.64 17.70 3.61
C LEU A 56 19.04 16.74 2.48
N LEU A 57 18.73 15.45 2.59
CA LEU A 57 19.06 14.48 1.54
C LEU A 57 18.36 14.78 0.22
N ASP A 58 17.25 15.51 0.26
CA ASP A 58 16.39 15.81 -0.88
C ASP A 58 16.06 14.58 -1.75
N TRP A 59 15.28 14.73 -2.83
CA TRP A 59 14.94 13.61 -3.70
C TRP A 59 16.05 13.34 -4.72
N GLY A 60 16.59 12.12 -4.77
CA GLY A 60 17.69 11.78 -5.65
C GLY A 60 17.75 10.29 -6.02
N PRO A 61 18.84 9.84 -6.68
CA PRO A 61 19.02 8.45 -7.15
C PRO A 61 18.84 7.39 -6.05
N PHE A 62 19.22 7.70 -4.81
CA PHE A 62 18.98 6.83 -3.65
C PHE A 62 17.47 6.56 -3.44
N HIS A 63 16.67 7.61 -3.51
CA HIS A 63 15.22 7.51 -3.28
C HIS A 63 14.50 6.77 -4.42
N TRP A 64 14.95 6.93 -5.68
CA TRP A 64 14.41 6.17 -6.81
C TRP A 64 14.70 4.67 -6.69
N LEU A 65 15.92 4.31 -6.27
CA LEU A 65 16.27 2.90 -6.03
C LEU A 65 15.43 2.32 -4.88
N LEU A 66 15.33 3.05 -3.77
CA LEU A 66 14.52 2.63 -2.62
C LEU A 66 13.05 2.51 -2.96
N LEU A 67 12.50 3.46 -3.74
CA LEU A 67 11.12 3.43 -4.24
C LEU A 67 10.88 2.17 -5.08
N PHE A 68 11.80 1.85 -5.98
CA PHE A 68 11.71 0.65 -6.79
C PHE A 68 11.77 -0.62 -5.93
N GLN A 69 12.75 -0.71 -5.01
CA GLN A 69 12.91 -1.87 -4.13
C GLN A 69 11.70 -2.09 -3.21
N CYS A 70 11.21 -1.05 -2.55
CA CYS A 70 10.04 -1.15 -1.68
C CYS A 70 8.73 -1.29 -2.47
N GLY A 71 8.65 -0.65 -3.62
CA GLY A 71 7.48 -0.74 -4.48
C GLY A 71 7.32 -2.08 -5.18
N LEU A 72 8.41 -2.79 -5.48
CA LEU A 72 8.35 -4.12 -6.08
C LEU A 72 7.65 -5.14 -5.17
N SER A 73 7.62 -4.92 -3.84
CA SER A 73 6.80 -5.74 -2.93
C SER A 73 5.30 -5.57 -3.19
N TRP A 74 4.86 -4.38 -3.59
CA TRP A 74 3.48 -4.15 -4.00
C TRP A 74 3.16 -4.81 -5.35
N ALA A 75 4.15 -4.88 -6.26
CA ALA A 75 3.99 -5.64 -7.49
C ALA A 75 3.84 -7.14 -7.19
N CYS A 76 4.60 -7.69 -6.23
CA CYS A 76 4.45 -9.06 -5.78
C CYS A 76 3.05 -9.32 -5.18
N ASP A 77 2.58 -8.41 -4.31
CA ASP A 77 1.24 -8.52 -3.69
C ASP A 77 0.14 -8.46 -4.77
N ALA A 78 0.25 -7.53 -5.72
CA ALA A 78 -0.69 -7.42 -6.84
C ALA A 78 -0.70 -8.65 -7.75
N ALA A 79 0.48 -9.18 -8.08
CA ALA A 79 0.62 -10.40 -8.87
C ALA A 79 -0.05 -11.59 -8.17
N GLU A 80 0.23 -11.78 -6.87
CA GLU A 80 -0.36 -12.86 -6.08
C GLU A 80 -1.88 -12.73 -5.92
N MET A 81 -2.42 -11.51 -5.87
CA MET A 81 -3.87 -11.30 -5.88
C MET A 81 -4.48 -11.61 -7.25
N MET A 82 -3.88 -11.12 -8.34
CA MET A 82 -4.34 -11.40 -9.70
C MET A 82 -4.19 -12.89 -10.07
N LEU A 83 -3.18 -13.56 -9.54
CA LEU A 83 -2.95 -14.99 -9.71
C LEU A 83 -4.20 -15.80 -9.33
N LEU A 84 -4.84 -15.47 -8.22
CA LEU A 84 -6.03 -16.20 -7.75
C LEU A 84 -7.17 -16.15 -8.78
N SER A 85 -7.37 -15.04 -9.48
CA SER A 85 -8.43 -14.87 -10.46
C SER A 85 -8.28 -15.79 -11.69
N PHE A 86 -7.04 -16.09 -12.06
CA PHE A 86 -6.75 -16.99 -13.18
C PHE A 86 -6.56 -18.44 -12.76
N LEU A 87 -5.98 -18.67 -11.57
CA LEU A 87 -5.66 -20.00 -11.08
C LEU A 87 -6.90 -20.76 -10.62
N VAL A 88 -7.75 -20.15 -9.77
CA VAL A 88 -8.88 -20.83 -9.12
C VAL A 88 -9.78 -21.56 -10.12
N PRO A 89 -10.31 -20.92 -11.18
CA PRO A 89 -11.22 -21.59 -12.11
C PRO A 89 -10.57 -22.69 -12.94
N ARG A 90 -9.23 -22.72 -13.03
CA ARG A 90 -8.48 -23.67 -13.82
C ARG A 90 -7.90 -24.84 -13.03
N ILE A 91 -7.58 -24.61 -11.75
CA ILE A 91 -6.92 -25.63 -10.92
C ILE A 91 -7.92 -26.58 -10.24
N THR A 92 -9.10 -26.08 -9.87
CA THR A 92 -10.12 -26.89 -9.18
C THR A 92 -10.57 -28.09 -10.01
N PRO A 93 -10.88 -27.99 -11.33
CA PRO A 93 -11.23 -29.17 -12.11
C PRO A 93 -10.03 -30.12 -12.34
N VAL A 94 -8.79 -29.62 -12.29
CA VAL A 94 -7.60 -30.46 -12.52
C VAL A 94 -7.23 -31.26 -11.28
N LEU A 95 -7.26 -30.65 -10.08
CA LEU A 95 -6.91 -31.34 -8.83
C LEU A 95 -8.08 -32.09 -8.20
N MET A 96 -9.31 -31.84 -8.66
CA MET A 96 -10.53 -32.45 -8.14
C MET A 96 -11.47 -32.87 -9.30
N PRO A 97 -11.04 -33.79 -10.18
CA PRO A 97 -11.82 -34.17 -11.37
C PRO A 97 -13.16 -34.81 -11.01
N ASP A 98 -13.19 -35.62 -9.95
CA ASP A 98 -14.36 -36.39 -9.52
C ASP A 98 -15.25 -35.64 -8.49
N ALA A 99 -14.83 -34.46 -8.03
CA ALA A 99 -15.57 -33.69 -7.06
C ALA A 99 -16.83 -33.07 -7.68
N SER A 100 -17.88 -32.94 -6.86
CA SER A 100 -19.05 -32.17 -7.24
C SER A 100 -18.66 -30.70 -7.49
N LYS A 101 -19.51 -30.01 -8.20
CA LYS A 101 -19.30 -28.61 -8.49
C LYS A 101 -19.26 -27.77 -7.22
N GLU A 102 -20.22 -27.98 -6.31
CA GLU A 102 -20.28 -27.29 -5.02
C GLU A 102 -19.00 -27.47 -4.21
N GLU A 103 -18.40 -28.66 -4.26
CA GLU A 103 -17.11 -28.91 -3.64
C GLU A 103 -15.97 -28.11 -4.31
N ARG A 104 -15.93 -28.04 -5.64
CA ARG A 104 -14.92 -27.25 -6.37
C ARG A 104 -15.02 -25.77 -6.03
N ASP A 105 -16.22 -25.23 -5.99
CA ASP A 105 -16.46 -23.83 -5.64
C ASP A 105 -16.10 -23.53 -4.19
N HIS A 106 -16.42 -24.45 -3.27
CA HIS A 106 -16.01 -24.36 -1.88
C HIS A 106 -14.47 -24.36 -1.73
N TYR A 107 -13.75 -25.26 -2.42
CA TYR A 107 -12.29 -25.28 -2.39
C TYR A 107 -11.66 -24.07 -3.09
N GLY A 108 -12.26 -23.56 -4.15
CA GLY A 108 -11.85 -22.32 -4.82
C GLY A 108 -11.95 -21.11 -3.89
N PHE A 109 -13.08 -20.99 -3.18
CA PHE A 109 -13.25 -20.00 -2.13
C PHE A 109 -12.21 -20.17 -1.01
N LEU A 110 -12.02 -21.39 -0.48
CA LEU A 110 -11.05 -21.65 0.58
C LEU A 110 -9.63 -21.25 0.18
N LEU A 111 -9.23 -21.55 -1.06
CA LEU A 111 -7.90 -21.22 -1.59
C LEU A 111 -7.64 -19.71 -1.55
N SER A 112 -8.63 -18.90 -1.91
CA SER A 112 -8.54 -17.45 -1.86
C SER A 112 -8.66 -16.91 -0.44
N ALA A 113 -9.64 -17.37 0.33
CA ALA A 113 -9.91 -16.90 1.69
C ALA A 113 -8.73 -17.14 2.62
N ILE A 114 -8.08 -18.32 2.51
CA ILE A 114 -6.91 -18.66 3.35
C ILE A 114 -5.73 -17.73 3.07
N THR A 115 -5.58 -17.25 1.83
CA THR A 115 -4.56 -16.26 1.48
C THR A 115 -4.81 -14.94 2.20
N PHE A 116 -6.05 -14.43 2.23
CA PHE A 116 -6.39 -13.21 2.98
C PHE A 116 -6.24 -13.37 4.49
N ILE A 117 -6.62 -14.54 5.04
CA ILE A 117 -6.37 -14.87 6.46
C ILE A 117 -4.88 -14.87 6.74
N GLY A 118 -4.08 -15.48 5.84
CA GLY A 118 -2.63 -15.46 5.91
C GLY A 118 -2.06 -14.05 5.94
N ILE A 119 -2.51 -13.16 5.05
CA ILE A 119 -2.07 -11.75 5.00
C ILE A 119 -2.40 -11.05 6.32
N TRP A 120 -3.58 -11.27 6.88
CA TRP A 120 -3.97 -10.68 8.16
C TRP A 120 -3.06 -11.14 9.30
N LEU A 121 -2.82 -12.44 9.42
CA LEU A 121 -1.90 -13.00 10.42
C LEU A 121 -0.45 -12.53 10.18
N GLY A 122 -0.02 -12.51 8.92
CA GLY A 122 1.30 -12.06 8.52
C GLY A 122 1.56 -10.60 8.89
N ALA A 123 0.60 -9.71 8.71
CA ALA A 123 0.72 -8.30 9.12
C ALA A 123 0.97 -8.16 10.63
N LEU A 124 0.34 -8.99 11.47
CA LEU A 124 0.57 -9.02 12.91
C LEU A 124 1.96 -9.57 13.27
N VAL A 125 2.38 -10.64 12.61
CA VAL A 125 3.68 -11.30 12.83
C VAL A 125 4.81 -10.38 12.37
N PHE A 126 4.76 -9.89 11.13
CA PHE A 126 5.82 -9.07 10.55
C PHE A 126 5.88 -7.66 11.15
N GLY A 127 4.79 -7.13 11.68
CA GLY A 127 4.84 -5.94 12.51
C GLY A 127 5.81 -6.11 13.68
N ARG A 128 5.68 -7.20 14.46
CA ARG A 128 6.58 -7.50 15.58
C ARG A 128 8.00 -7.85 15.13
N VAL A 129 8.13 -8.67 14.08
CA VAL A 129 9.44 -9.05 13.52
C VAL A 129 10.21 -7.81 13.07
N SER A 130 9.54 -6.89 12.39
CA SER A 130 10.12 -5.64 11.91
C SER A 130 10.57 -4.72 13.06
N ASP A 131 9.83 -4.70 14.16
CA ASP A 131 10.22 -3.90 15.33
C ASP A 131 11.39 -4.50 16.11
N GLN A 132 11.52 -5.82 16.15
CA GLN A 132 12.56 -6.52 16.92
C GLN A 132 13.86 -6.73 16.13
N LEU A 133 13.75 -7.22 14.89
CA LEU A 133 14.91 -7.58 14.05
C LEU A 133 15.34 -6.46 13.09
N GLY A 134 14.46 -5.50 12.83
CA GLY A 134 14.68 -4.43 11.85
C GLY A 134 13.73 -4.54 10.67
N ARG A 135 13.62 -3.44 9.93
CA ARG A 135 12.71 -3.34 8.78
C ARG A 135 13.24 -4.20 7.62
N LYS A 136 14.54 -4.14 7.38
CA LYS A 136 15.21 -4.91 6.31
C LYS A 136 15.11 -6.42 6.50
N PRO A 137 15.48 -7.05 7.65
CA PRO A 137 15.30 -8.48 7.86
C PRO A 137 13.84 -8.93 7.80
N GLY A 138 12.91 -8.17 8.38
CA GLY A 138 11.48 -8.47 8.30
C GLY A 138 10.99 -8.54 6.85
N TYR A 139 11.40 -7.57 6.05
CA TYR A 139 11.09 -7.52 4.63
C TYR A 139 11.73 -8.67 3.84
N LEU A 140 12.99 -9.03 4.12
CA LEU A 140 13.67 -10.17 3.50
C LEU A 140 12.94 -11.49 3.77
N ILE A 141 12.62 -11.76 5.03
CA ILE A 141 11.95 -13.01 5.42
C ILE A 141 10.59 -13.10 4.74
N SER A 142 9.82 -12.02 4.73
CA SER A 142 8.50 -12.00 4.09
C SER A 142 8.58 -12.27 2.59
N THR A 143 9.50 -11.61 1.88
CA THR A 143 9.71 -11.81 0.44
C THR A 143 10.21 -13.21 0.11
N ALA A 144 11.13 -13.75 0.92
CA ALA A 144 11.62 -15.11 0.78
C ALA A 144 10.50 -16.15 0.96
N MET A 145 9.60 -15.92 1.93
CA MET A 145 8.42 -16.76 2.12
C MET A 145 7.51 -16.75 0.88
N VAL A 146 7.19 -15.58 0.33
CA VAL A 146 6.36 -15.47 -0.88
C VAL A 146 7.02 -16.19 -2.05
N GLY A 147 8.27 -15.91 -2.35
CA GLY A 147 8.97 -16.52 -3.48
C GLY A 147 9.15 -18.03 -3.34
N PHE A 148 9.64 -18.50 -2.21
CA PHE A 148 9.91 -19.92 -1.99
C PHE A 148 8.62 -20.75 -1.94
N PHE A 149 7.65 -20.37 -1.12
CA PHE A 149 6.38 -21.09 -1.01
C PHE A 149 5.50 -20.90 -2.23
N GLY A 150 5.61 -19.77 -2.95
CA GLY A 150 5.00 -19.56 -4.27
C GLY A 150 5.45 -20.63 -5.29
N ILE A 151 6.76 -20.88 -5.36
CA ILE A 151 7.31 -21.97 -6.19
C ILE A 151 6.84 -23.33 -5.69
N LEU A 152 6.86 -23.57 -4.38
CA LEU A 152 6.41 -24.85 -3.80
C LEU A 152 4.95 -25.16 -4.14
N CYS A 153 4.10 -24.16 -4.31
CA CYS A 153 2.71 -24.35 -4.75
C CYS A 153 2.63 -25.10 -6.10
N SER A 154 3.63 -24.94 -6.98
CA SER A 154 3.65 -25.63 -8.29
C SER A 154 3.83 -27.15 -8.18
N PHE A 155 4.33 -27.64 -7.06
CA PHE A 155 4.51 -29.05 -6.77
C PHE A 155 3.32 -29.69 -6.04
N ALA A 156 2.29 -28.91 -5.72
CA ALA A 156 1.10 -29.44 -5.06
C ALA A 156 0.40 -30.49 -5.92
N GLN A 157 0.02 -31.59 -5.29
CA GLN A 157 -0.71 -32.71 -5.94
C GLN A 157 -2.17 -32.79 -5.49
N THR A 158 -2.50 -32.10 -4.38
CA THR A 158 -3.86 -32.06 -3.84
C THR A 158 -4.26 -30.61 -3.51
N MET A 159 -5.56 -30.32 -3.53
CA MET A 159 -6.08 -28.99 -3.15
C MET A 159 -5.71 -28.64 -1.72
N ASN A 160 -5.75 -29.59 -0.79
CA ASN A 160 -5.39 -29.32 0.63
C ASN A 160 -3.92 -28.90 0.76
N THR A 161 -3.00 -29.54 0.03
CA THR A 161 -1.59 -29.14 0.01
C THR A 161 -1.43 -27.72 -0.55
N LEU A 162 -2.13 -27.42 -1.65
CA LEU A 162 -2.09 -26.09 -2.25
C LEU A 162 -2.62 -25.02 -1.30
N ILE A 163 -3.75 -25.29 -0.63
CA ILE A 163 -4.35 -24.36 0.36
C ILE A 163 -3.38 -24.12 1.52
N ALA A 164 -2.75 -25.16 2.05
CA ALA A 164 -1.78 -25.03 3.13
C ALA A 164 -0.56 -24.17 2.72
N LEU A 165 -0.02 -24.39 1.52
CA LEU A 165 1.08 -23.58 0.99
C LEU A 165 0.65 -22.13 0.73
N ARG A 166 -0.55 -21.91 0.24
CA ARG A 166 -1.13 -20.56 0.05
C ARG A 166 -1.36 -19.82 1.36
N ALA A 167 -1.68 -20.50 2.46
CA ALA A 167 -1.71 -19.89 3.79
C ALA A 167 -0.34 -19.28 4.15
N VAL A 168 0.75 -20.02 3.88
CA VAL A 168 2.11 -19.55 4.16
C VAL A 168 2.52 -18.39 3.23
N VAL A 169 2.19 -18.46 1.93
CA VAL A 169 2.36 -17.33 1.00
C VAL A 169 1.62 -16.11 1.51
N GLY A 170 0.36 -16.28 1.94
CA GLY A 170 -0.42 -15.18 2.54
C GLY A 170 0.27 -14.56 3.74
N ILE A 171 0.82 -15.37 4.67
CA ILE A 171 1.59 -14.85 5.81
C ILE A 171 2.79 -14.02 5.31
N GLY A 172 3.51 -14.49 4.30
CA GLY A 172 4.58 -13.72 3.67
C GLY A 172 4.11 -12.37 3.12
N LEU A 173 2.99 -12.35 2.36
CA LEU A 173 2.40 -11.11 1.81
C LEU A 173 2.04 -10.09 2.90
N GLY A 174 1.67 -10.52 4.11
CA GLY A 174 1.45 -9.62 5.24
C GLY A 174 2.66 -8.77 5.63
N GLY A 175 3.87 -9.21 5.25
CA GLY A 175 5.12 -8.48 5.51
C GLY A 175 5.42 -7.31 4.57
N VAL A 176 4.59 -7.04 3.55
CA VAL A 176 4.67 -5.83 2.69
C VAL A 176 4.71 -4.54 3.52
N THR A 177 4.08 -4.54 4.69
CA THR A 177 4.11 -3.41 5.63
C THR A 177 5.52 -3.02 6.06
N CYS A 178 6.47 -3.95 6.13
CA CYS A 178 7.88 -3.67 6.45
C CYS A 178 8.53 -2.76 5.39
N ALA A 179 8.25 -3.00 4.11
CA ALA A 179 8.76 -2.19 2.99
C ALA A 179 8.21 -0.77 3.04
N VAL A 180 6.89 -0.61 3.30
CA VAL A 180 6.25 0.71 3.42
C VAL A 180 6.84 1.50 4.58
N THR A 181 7.01 0.84 5.73
CA THR A 181 7.59 1.48 6.91
C THR A 181 9.02 1.92 6.63
N LEU A 182 9.87 1.03 6.08
CA LEU A 182 11.23 1.35 5.71
C LEU A 182 11.29 2.57 4.78
N PHE A 183 10.49 2.57 3.72
CA PHE A 183 10.41 3.66 2.76
C PHE A 183 10.00 4.98 3.42
N SER A 184 8.95 4.96 4.26
CA SER A 184 8.44 6.15 4.93
C SER A 184 9.42 6.75 5.95
N GLU A 185 10.31 5.93 6.52
CA GLU A 185 11.30 6.36 7.51
C GLU A 185 12.54 7.07 6.91
N VAL A 186 12.74 6.96 5.59
CA VAL A 186 13.90 7.50 4.88
C VAL A 186 13.52 8.60 3.88
N VAL A 187 12.24 8.81 3.64
CA VAL A 187 11.75 9.83 2.70
C VAL A 187 11.29 11.08 3.44
N ALA A 188 11.74 12.24 2.97
CA ALA A 188 11.34 13.54 3.50
C ALA A 188 9.81 13.74 3.45
N GLU A 189 9.26 14.42 4.46
CA GLU A 189 7.81 14.60 4.63
C GLU A 189 7.14 15.19 3.38
N LYS A 190 7.80 16.18 2.74
CA LYS A 190 7.29 16.84 1.53
C LYS A 190 7.06 15.91 0.33
N TYR A 191 7.82 14.81 0.24
CA TYR A 191 7.71 13.84 -0.87
C TYR A 191 6.97 12.57 -0.49
N ARG A 192 6.83 12.28 0.80
CA ARG A 192 6.35 11.00 1.33
C ARG A 192 4.99 10.60 0.76
N GLY A 193 4.03 11.52 0.73
CA GLY A 193 2.68 11.25 0.21
C GLY A 193 2.70 10.85 -1.27
N ALA A 194 3.30 11.69 -2.12
CA ALA A 194 3.37 11.44 -3.57
C ALA A 194 4.19 10.18 -3.89
N ALA A 195 5.30 9.96 -3.17
CA ALA A 195 6.14 8.79 -3.37
C ALA A 195 5.46 7.48 -2.96
N ILE A 196 4.67 7.48 -1.88
CA ILE A 196 3.88 6.32 -1.46
C ILE A 196 2.80 6.01 -2.50
N ILE A 197 2.08 7.01 -3.01
CA ILE A 197 1.06 6.81 -4.05
C ILE A 197 1.71 6.24 -5.32
N LEU A 198 2.85 6.79 -5.73
CA LEU A 198 3.56 6.33 -6.92
C LEU A 198 4.08 4.90 -6.74
N SER A 199 4.68 4.57 -5.60
CA SER A 199 5.21 3.22 -5.34
C SER A 199 4.11 2.18 -5.22
N ILE A 200 3.04 2.50 -4.48
CA ILE A 200 1.90 1.60 -4.31
C ILE A 200 1.16 1.47 -5.65
N GLY A 201 0.75 2.59 -6.24
CA GLY A 201 -0.13 2.56 -7.40
C GLY A 201 0.56 2.04 -8.66
N ALA A 202 1.68 2.64 -9.09
CA ALA A 202 2.33 2.26 -10.36
C ALA A 202 2.91 0.84 -10.33
N LEU A 203 3.52 0.43 -9.21
CA LEU A 203 4.08 -0.92 -9.10
C LEU A 203 3.03 -1.97 -8.79
N TRP A 204 1.93 -1.61 -8.14
CA TRP A 204 0.74 -2.45 -8.06
C TRP A 204 0.19 -2.77 -9.45
N THR A 205 -0.04 -1.74 -10.28
CA THR A 205 -0.51 -1.90 -11.66
C THR A 205 0.47 -2.75 -12.48
N PHE A 206 1.79 -2.53 -12.31
CA PHE A 206 2.81 -3.37 -12.93
C PHE A 206 2.64 -4.83 -12.57
N GLY A 207 2.39 -5.17 -11.28
CA GLY A 207 2.13 -6.52 -10.82
C GLY A 207 0.88 -7.14 -11.48
N CYS A 208 -0.22 -6.38 -11.55
CA CYS A 208 -1.44 -6.83 -12.23
C CYS A 208 -1.23 -7.10 -13.72
N VAL A 209 -0.52 -6.22 -14.42
CA VAL A 209 -0.18 -6.35 -15.84
C VAL A 209 0.73 -7.55 -16.06
N PHE A 210 1.80 -7.67 -15.27
CA PHE A 210 2.74 -8.79 -15.31
C PHE A 210 2.01 -10.12 -15.18
N GLU A 211 1.18 -10.27 -14.15
CA GLU A 211 0.46 -11.51 -13.86
C GLU A 211 -0.53 -11.87 -14.98
N THR A 212 -1.23 -10.87 -15.52
CA THR A 212 -2.15 -11.07 -16.65
C THR A 212 -1.40 -11.55 -17.90
N CYS A 213 -0.21 -10.98 -18.18
CA CYS A 213 0.62 -11.41 -19.30
C CYS A 213 1.14 -12.85 -19.13
N ILE A 214 1.56 -13.22 -17.92
CA ILE A 214 1.99 -14.58 -17.60
C ILE A 214 0.82 -15.57 -17.70
N ALA A 215 -0.36 -15.20 -17.20
CA ALA A 215 -1.57 -16.01 -17.34
C ALA A 215 -1.92 -16.22 -18.82
N TRP A 216 -1.86 -15.15 -19.63
CA TRP A 216 -2.09 -15.24 -21.06
C TRP A 216 -1.10 -16.18 -21.74
N LEU A 217 0.18 -16.05 -21.43
CA LEU A 217 1.23 -16.92 -21.96
C LEU A 217 0.98 -18.40 -21.60
N CYS A 218 0.73 -18.70 -20.32
CA CYS A 218 0.63 -20.08 -19.82
C CYS A 218 -0.67 -20.78 -20.21
N PHE A 219 -1.78 -20.04 -20.32
CA PHE A 219 -3.09 -20.65 -20.56
C PHE A 219 -3.57 -20.54 -22.00
N SER A 220 -2.94 -19.72 -22.86
CA SER A 220 -3.20 -19.70 -24.31
C SER A 220 -2.40 -20.74 -25.09
N MET A 221 -1.31 -21.27 -24.52
CA MET A 221 -0.53 -22.35 -25.12
C MET A 221 -1.19 -23.71 -24.85
N HIS A 222 -0.85 -24.71 -25.65
CA HIS A 222 -1.47 -26.04 -25.58
C HIS A 222 -1.40 -26.66 -24.16
N GLY A 223 -2.55 -26.82 -23.53
CA GLY A 223 -2.73 -27.41 -22.21
C GLY A 223 -2.70 -26.39 -21.06
N VAL A 224 -3.37 -26.71 -19.95
CA VAL A 224 -3.43 -25.90 -18.75
C VAL A 224 -2.12 -26.00 -17.98
N GLN A 225 -1.18 -25.10 -18.24
CA GLN A 225 0.14 -25.10 -17.62
C GLN A 225 0.15 -24.34 -16.28
N TRP A 226 -0.75 -24.70 -15.37
CA TRP A 226 -0.89 -24.02 -14.08
C TRP A 226 0.38 -24.08 -13.21
N ARG A 227 1.17 -25.16 -13.31
CA ARG A 227 2.45 -25.28 -12.60
C ARG A 227 3.47 -24.25 -13.07
N LEU A 228 3.61 -24.12 -14.40
CA LEU A 228 4.48 -23.09 -14.98
C LEU A 228 4.00 -21.69 -14.63
N PHE A 229 2.69 -21.47 -14.64
CA PHE A 229 2.09 -20.20 -14.21
C PHE A 229 2.53 -19.82 -12.78
N LEU A 230 2.41 -20.74 -11.81
CA LEU A 230 2.84 -20.52 -10.43
C LEU A 230 4.35 -20.23 -10.29
N VAL A 231 5.19 -20.91 -11.06
CA VAL A 231 6.64 -20.67 -11.05
C VAL A 231 6.99 -19.29 -11.60
N LEU A 232 6.37 -18.90 -12.70
CA LEU A 232 6.62 -17.61 -13.34
C LEU A 232 6.06 -16.46 -12.49
N SER A 233 4.93 -16.65 -11.82
CA SER A 233 4.33 -15.68 -10.88
C SER A 233 5.24 -15.36 -9.68
N ALA A 234 6.17 -16.25 -9.32
CA ALA A 234 7.15 -16.02 -8.26
C ALA A 234 8.34 -15.13 -8.72
N LEU A 235 8.50 -14.83 -10.01
CA LEU A 235 9.65 -14.07 -10.53
C LEU A 235 9.82 -12.68 -9.91
N PRO A 236 8.77 -11.87 -9.66
CA PRO A 236 8.95 -10.58 -8.99
C PRO A 236 9.58 -10.71 -7.61
N SER A 237 9.15 -11.70 -6.82
CA SER A 237 9.71 -11.97 -5.47
C SER A 237 11.16 -12.44 -5.54
N LEU A 238 11.50 -13.28 -6.51
CA LEU A 238 12.88 -13.72 -6.75
C LEU A 238 13.77 -12.56 -7.20
N THR A 239 13.27 -11.70 -8.10
CA THR A 239 13.98 -10.49 -8.53
C THR A 239 14.25 -9.58 -7.33
N LEU A 240 13.26 -9.41 -6.45
CA LEU A 240 13.43 -8.62 -5.24
C LEU A 240 14.53 -9.19 -4.33
N LEU A 241 14.62 -10.52 -4.18
CA LEU A 241 15.69 -11.16 -3.40
C LEU A 241 17.07 -10.91 -3.99
N THR A 242 17.22 -10.83 -5.31
CA THR A 242 18.52 -10.56 -5.96
C THR A 242 19.00 -9.13 -5.73
N ILE A 243 18.07 -8.16 -5.68
CA ILE A 243 18.42 -6.74 -5.45
C ILE A 243 18.46 -6.36 -3.96
N PHE A 244 18.14 -7.28 -3.08
CA PHE A 244 18.04 -7.08 -1.63
C PHE A 244 19.37 -6.65 -0.96
N PRO A 245 20.57 -7.09 -1.39
CA PRO A 245 21.84 -6.64 -0.81
C PRO A 245 22.02 -5.11 -0.81
N TRP A 246 21.48 -4.43 -1.81
CA TRP A 246 21.55 -2.96 -1.93
C TRP A 246 20.50 -2.21 -1.11
N LEU A 247 19.55 -2.91 -0.47
CA LEU A 247 18.59 -2.31 0.42
C LEU A 247 19.26 -1.90 1.73
N VAL A 248 18.96 -0.70 2.19
CA VAL A 248 19.46 -0.18 3.47
C VAL A 248 18.47 -0.49 4.60
N GLU A 249 18.98 -0.54 5.83
CA GLU A 249 18.11 -0.60 7.03
C GLU A 249 17.68 0.83 7.41
N SER A 250 16.60 0.92 8.18
CA SER A 250 16.10 2.19 8.68
C SER A 250 17.09 2.86 9.66
N PRO A 251 17.48 4.13 9.42
CA PRO A 251 18.28 4.87 10.38
C PRO A 251 17.53 5.11 11.70
N ARG A 252 16.19 5.19 11.66
CA ARG A 252 15.37 5.32 12.89
C ARG A 252 15.42 4.07 13.74
N TYR A 253 15.39 2.89 13.11
CA TYR A 253 15.54 1.62 13.79
C TYR A 253 16.86 1.55 14.54
N TYR A 254 17.96 1.87 13.88
CA TYR A 254 19.29 1.89 14.51
C TYR A 254 19.35 2.86 15.71
N LEU A 255 18.80 4.06 15.55
CA LEU A 255 18.88 5.06 16.61
C LEU A 255 18.06 4.67 17.84
N VAL A 256 16.88 4.07 17.67
CA VAL A 256 16.04 3.59 18.77
C VAL A 256 16.71 2.45 19.56
N HIS A 257 17.56 1.65 18.86
CA HIS A 257 18.31 0.55 19.47
C HIS A 257 19.72 0.95 19.98
N GLY A 258 20.03 2.25 20.06
CA GLY A 258 21.29 2.76 20.57
C GLY A 258 22.47 2.61 19.59
N ARG A 259 22.21 2.26 18.33
CA ARG A 259 23.20 2.06 17.25
C ARG A 259 23.34 3.33 16.39
N GLY A 260 23.64 4.46 17.04
CA GLY A 260 23.67 5.78 16.39
C GLY A 260 24.69 5.90 15.28
N GLU A 261 25.87 5.26 15.43
CA GLU A 261 26.93 5.28 14.40
C GLU A 261 26.48 4.62 13.10
N GLU A 262 25.75 3.51 13.18
CA GLU A 262 25.20 2.83 12.00
C GLU A 262 24.10 3.65 11.33
N ALA A 263 23.28 4.34 12.11
CA ALA A 263 22.29 5.29 11.58
C ALA A 263 22.99 6.39 10.76
N VAL A 264 24.08 6.95 11.27
CA VAL A 264 24.88 7.96 10.56
C VAL A 264 25.50 7.38 9.28
N GLN A 265 26.04 6.15 9.32
CA GLN A 265 26.59 5.49 8.13
C GLN A 265 25.55 5.32 7.02
N VAL A 266 24.34 4.90 7.35
CA VAL A 266 23.24 4.77 6.38
C VAL A 266 22.91 6.12 5.74
N LEU A 267 22.79 7.17 6.56
CA LEU A 267 22.50 8.52 6.07
C LEU A 267 23.63 9.09 5.20
N LYS A 268 24.89 8.86 5.57
CA LYS A 268 26.05 9.26 4.75
C LYS A 268 26.11 8.50 3.43
N ALA A 269 25.79 7.21 3.41
CA ALA A 269 25.70 6.41 2.19
C ALA A 269 24.58 6.90 1.26
N ALA A 270 23.43 7.25 1.82
CA ALA A 270 22.33 7.85 1.09
C ALA A 270 22.70 9.23 0.49
N ALA A 271 23.35 10.07 1.28
CA ALA A 271 23.85 11.38 0.87
C ALA A 271 24.87 11.27 -0.28
N ALA A 272 25.81 10.34 -0.17
CA ALA A 272 26.80 10.09 -1.22
C ALA A 272 26.14 9.70 -2.56
N ARG A 273 25.10 8.86 -2.52
CA ARG A 273 24.34 8.48 -3.72
C ARG A 273 23.56 9.65 -4.31
N ASN A 274 23.00 10.52 -3.46
CA ASN A 274 22.29 11.73 -3.88
C ASN A 274 23.21 12.90 -4.21
N LYS A 275 24.55 12.72 -4.05
CA LYS A 275 25.58 13.77 -4.24
C LYS A 275 25.36 14.97 -3.31
N VAL A 276 24.82 14.74 -2.12
CA VAL A 276 24.61 15.73 -1.07
C VAL A 276 25.74 15.60 -0.05
N ARG A 277 26.28 16.73 0.43
CA ARG A 277 27.28 16.74 1.49
C ARG A 277 26.61 16.87 2.86
N LEU A 278 26.89 15.94 3.76
CA LEU A 278 26.51 16.04 5.16
C LEU A 278 27.73 16.44 6.01
N PRO A 279 27.52 17.06 7.18
CA PRO A 279 28.61 17.41 8.10
C PRO A 279 29.42 16.17 8.49
N ASP A 280 30.77 16.32 8.53
CA ASP A 280 31.66 15.22 8.89
C ASP A 280 31.43 14.70 10.30
N ASN A 281 31.15 15.59 11.24
CA ASN A 281 30.83 15.31 12.66
C ASN A 281 29.34 15.17 12.94
N LEU A 282 28.59 14.59 12.00
CA LEU A 282 27.14 14.42 12.17
C LEU A 282 26.84 13.58 13.43
N LYS A 283 26.18 14.17 14.40
CA LYS A 283 25.61 13.49 15.57
C LYS A 283 24.10 13.54 15.50
N LEU A 284 23.46 12.42 15.78
CA LEU A 284 22.01 12.32 15.78
C LEU A 284 21.47 12.38 17.21
N HIS A 285 20.42 13.16 17.43
CA HIS A 285 19.67 13.11 18.68
C HIS A 285 18.94 11.78 18.81
N ALA A 286 19.13 11.11 19.95
CA ALA A 286 18.25 10.02 20.31
C ALA A 286 16.80 10.52 20.36
N PRO A 287 15.82 9.80 19.81
CA PRO A 287 14.42 10.17 19.94
C PRO A 287 14.10 10.32 21.43
N LYS A 288 13.51 11.44 21.83
CA LYS A 288 13.06 11.62 23.21
C LYS A 288 12.15 10.45 23.55
N LYS A 289 12.60 9.59 24.47
CA LYS A 289 11.71 8.55 25.03
C LYS A 289 10.45 9.25 25.50
N PRO A 290 9.25 8.76 25.13
CA PRO A 290 8.02 9.28 25.72
C PRO A 290 8.22 9.31 27.23
N ALA A 291 7.93 10.45 27.87
CA ALA A 291 8.13 10.62 29.32
C ALA A 291 7.54 9.40 30.04
N ALA A 292 8.40 8.67 30.75
CA ALA A 292 8.01 7.55 31.57
C ALA A 292 7.07 8.10 32.66
N GLY A 293 5.77 7.95 32.48
CA GLY A 293 4.76 8.48 33.42
C GLY A 293 3.46 8.97 32.77
N GLY A 294 3.41 9.24 31.48
CA GLY A 294 2.14 9.41 30.78
C GLY A 294 1.44 8.07 30.68
N LYS A 295 0.25 7.90 31.32
CA LYS A 295 -0.63 6.75 31.07
C LYS A 295 -0.76 6.65 29.55
N SER A 296 -0.19 5.60 28.92
CA SER A 296 -0.41 5.28 27.53
C SER A 296 -1.91 5.10 27.37
N GLU A 297 -2.60 6.14 26.93
CA GLU A 297 -4.00 5.97 26.54
C GLU A 297 -4.00 4.92 25.44
N SER A 298 -4.79 3.89 25.63
CA SER A 298 -4.93 2.83 24.63
C SER A 298 -5.27 3.52 23.30
N HIS A 299 -4.44 3.30 22.27
CA HIS A 299 -4.68 3.85 20.92
C HIS A 299 -6.11 3.60 20.45
N LEU A 300 -6.69 2.46 20.83
CA LEU A 300 -8.08 2.13 20.55
C LEU A 300 -9.06 3.10 21.24
N LYS A 301 -8.79 3.53 22.48
CA LYS A 301 -9.60 4.54 23.17
C LYS A 301 -9.53 5.90 22.49
N THR A 302 -8.37 6.27 21.95
CA THR A 302 -8.22 7.51 21.16
C THR A 302 -9.03 7.43 19.87
N LEU A 303 -8.96 6.34 19.12
CA LEU A 303 -9.69 6.17 17.86
C LEU A 303 -11.21 6.10 18.05
N LEU A 304 -11.68 5.43 19.10
CA LEU A 304 -13.10 5.31 19.44
C LEU A 304 -13.60 6.40 20.40
N GLY A 305 -12.75 7.35 20.76
CA GLY A 305 -13.12 8.52 21.52
C GLY A 305 -14.09 9.42 20.76
N LYS A 306 -14.83 10.27 21.47
CA LYS A 306 -15.87 11.15 20.89
C LYS A 306 -15.39 11.94 19.67
N LYS A 307 -14.12 12.37 19.63
CA LYS A 307 -13.53 13.18 18.55
C LYS A 307 -13.38 12.39 17.24
N TYR A 308 -12.96 11.13 17.31
CA TYR A 308 -12.61 10.34 16.10
C TYR A 308 -13.55 9.17 15.81
N ARG A 309 -14.44 8.78 16.72
CA ARG A 309 -15.30 7.60 16.59
C ARG A 309 -16.08 7.55 15.28
N THR A 310 -16.76 8.63 14.93
CA THR A 310 -17.55 8.69 13.69
C THR A 310 -16.64 8.54 12.47
N THR A 311 -15.50 9.24 12.45
CA THR A 311 -14.53 9.13 11.34
C THR A 311 -13.95 7.73 11.23
N THR A 312 -13.62 7.10 12.37
CA THR A 312 -13.06 5.74 12.41
C THR A 312 -14.04 4.71 11.83
N VAL A 313 -15.31 4.76 12.26
CA VAL A 313 -16.33 3.84 11.76
C VAL A 313 -16.60 4.05 10.26
N LEU A 314 -16.67 5.30 9.81
CA LEU A 314 -16.83 5.62 8.39
C LEU A 314 -15.62 5.18 7.56
N LEU A 315 -14.40 5.31 8.10
CA LEU A 315 -13.19 4.80 7.44
C LEU A 315 -13.21 3.28 7.31
N TRP A 316 -13.63 2.54 8.35
CA TRP A 316 -13.79 1.09 8.23
C TRP A 316 -14.77 0.71 7.11
N GLY A 317 -15.90 1.42 7.02
CA GLY A 317 -16.86 1.24 5.92
C GLY A 317 -16.24 1.55 4.55
N LEU A 318 -15.44 2.61 4.43
CA LEU A 318 -14.76 2.96 3.19
C LEU A 318 -13.71 1.93 2.77
N TRP A 319 -12.89 1.46 3.70
CA TRP A 319 -11.91 0.40 3.42
C TRP A 319 -12.58 -0.91 3.01
N PHE A 320 -13.69 -1.25 3.68
CA PHE A 320 -14.52 -2.41 3.32
C PHE A 320 -15.07 -2.27 1.89
N CYS A 321 -15.74 -1.15 1.58
CA CYS A 321 -16.32 -0.90 0.26
C CYS A 321 -15.25 -0.87 -0.84
N SER A 322 -14.08 -0.28 -0.56
CA SER A 322 -12.97 -0.21 -1.51
C SER A 322 -12.47 -1.60 -1.91
N VAL A 323 -12.28 -2.48 -0.91
CA VAL A 323 -11.79 -3.85 -1.15
C VAL A 323 -12.82 -4.69 -1.89
N ILE A 324 -14.10 -4.64 -1.48
CA ILE A 324 -15.18 -5.36 -2.18
C ILE A 324 -15.24 -4.90 -3.64
N SER A 325 -15.24 -3.59 -3.90
CA SER A 325 -15.35 -3.06 -5.25
C SER A 325 -14.12 -3.34 -6.10
N TYR A 326 -12.91 -3.10 -5.56
CA TYR A 326 -11.68 -3.22 -6.33
C TYR A 326 -11.28 -4.68 -6.58
N TYR A 327 -11.14 -5.50 -5.51
CA TYR A 327 -10.79 -6.92 -5.68
C TYR A 327 -11.93 -7.70 -6.35
N GLY A 328 -13.18 -7.30 -6.13
CA GLY A 328 -14.31 -7.86 -6.84
C GLY A 328 -14.16 -7.72 -8.36
N LEU A 329 -13.83 -6.52 -8.84
CA LEU A 329 -13.54 -6.31 -10.26
C LEU A 329 -12.31 -7.08 -10.72
N CYS A 330 -11.23 -7.14 -9.91
CA CYS A 330 -10.04 -7.91 -10.26
C CYS A 330 -10.33 -9.40 -10.44
N PHE A 331 -11.14 -9.98 -9.55
CA PHE A 331 -11.43 -11.42 -9.57
C PHE A 331 -12.48 -11.79 -10.60
N VAL A 332 -13.53 -10.97 -10.74
CA VAL A 332 -14.66 -11.32 -11.61
C VAL A 332 -14.41 -10.97 -13.07
N THR A 333 -13.57 -9.96 -13.40
CA THR A 333 -13.40 -9.52 -14.79
C THR A 333 -12.95 -10.65 -15.71
N PRO A 334 -11.84 -11.42 -15.44
CA PRO A 334 -11.45 -12.49 -16.33
C PRO A 334 -12.53 -13.58 -16.44
N LEU A 335 -13.17 -13.93 -15.34
CA LEU A 335 -14.24 -14.93 -15.31
C LEU A 335 -15.47 -14.49 -16.10
N TYR A 336 -15.92 -13.24 -15.91
CA TYR A 336 -17.08 -12.67 -16.60
C TYR A 336 -16.92 -12.67 -18.12
N PHE A 337 -15.75 -12.24 -18.62
CA PHE A 337 -15.49 -12.20 -20.06
C PHE A 337 -15.21 -13.58 -20.65
N SER A 338 -14.67 -14.52 -19.87
CA SER A 338 -14.55 -15.93 -20.25
C SER A 338 -15.92 -16.56 -20.48
N PHE A 339 -16.90 -16.32 -19.62
CA PHE A 339 -18.28 -16.80 -19.82
C PHE A 339 -18.97 -16.21 -21.06
N GLN A 340 -18.54 -15.04 -21.50
CA GLN A 340 -19.02 -14.44 -22.75
C GLN A 340 -18.23 -14.88 -23.99
N HIS A 341 -17.34 -15.86 -23.86
CA HIS A 341 -16.46 -16.34 -24.93
C HIS A 341 -15.59 -15.22 -25.55
N GLN A 342 -15.22 -14.23 -24.75
CA GLN A 342 -14.35 -13.13 -25.13
C GLN A 342 -12.93 -13.38 -24.62
N ASN A 343 -11.97 -12.62 -25.15
CA ASN A 343 -10.58 -12.72 -24.67
C ASN A 343 -10.45 -12.06 -23.29
N GLU A 344 -10.59 -12.87 -22.24
CA GLU A 344 -10.50 -12.44 -20.85
C GLU A 344 -9.15 -11.80 -20.49
N TYR A 345 -8.07 -12.26 -21.11
CA TYR A 345 -6.73 -11.70 -20.84
C TYR A 345 -6.59 -10.30 -21.40
N ALA A 346 -7.06 -10.06 -22.62
CA ALA A 346 -6.98 -8.75 -23.26
C ALA A 346 -7.80 -7.71 -22.49
N VAL A 347 -9.02 -8.06 -22.07
CA VAL A 347 -9.88 -7.13 -21.30
C VAL A 347 -9.29 -6.88 -19.92
N THR A 348 -8.78 -7.92 -19.25
CA THR A 348 -8.14 -7.78 -17.94
C THR A 348 -6.88 -6.93 -18.01
N LEU A 349 -6.06 -7.11 -19.06
CA LEU A 349 -4.88 -6.28 -19.31
C LEU A 349 -5.24 -4.81 -19.54
N LEU A 350 -6.22 -4.54 -20.40
CA LEU A 350 -6.67 -3.17 -20.68
C LEU A 350 -7.24 -2.51 -19.42
N SER A 351 -8.02 -3.26 -18.63
CA SER A 351 -8.58 -2.74 -17.38
C SER A 351 -7.50 -2.49 -16.31
N ALA A 352 -6.44 -3.33 -16.27
CA ALA A 352 -5.30 -3.09 -15.39
C ALA A 352 -4.50 -1.85 -15.82
N LEU A 353 -4.24 -1.66 -17.12
CA LEU A 353 -3.56 -0.46 -17.63
C LEU A 353 -4.34 0.84 -17.35
N ALA A 354 -5.67 0.76 -17.26
CA ALA A 354 -6.52 1.90 -16.91
C ALA A 354 -6.33 2.40 -15.47
N GLU A 355 -5.68 1.62 -14.61
CA GLU A 355 -5.33 2.05 -13.26
C GLU A 355 -4.39 3.27 -13.29
N ILE A 356 -3.49 3.36 -14.28
CA ILE A 356 -2.54 4.49 -14.43
C ILE A 356 -3.27 5.82 -14.64
N PRO A 357 -4.12 5.99 -15.68
CA PRO A 357 -4.87 7.24 -15.84
C PRO A 357 -5.84 7.50 -14.67
N GLY A 358 -6.40 6.46 -14.04
CA GLY A 358 -7.21 6.59 -12.82
C GLY A 358 -6.44 7.21 -11.65
N MET A 359 -5.20 6.78 -11.43
CA MET A 359 -4.32 7.37 -10.41
C MET A 359 -3.94 8.81 -10.72
N VAL A 360 -3.59 9.11 -11.97
CA VAL A 360 -3.25 10.48 -12.40
C VAL A 360 -4.44 11.41 -12.19
N ALA A 361 -5.63 10.99 -12.58
CA ALA A 361 -6.87 11.75 -12.36
C ALA A 361 -7.13 11.96 -10.86
N THR A 362 -6.97 10.93 -10.04
CA THR A 362 -7.14 11.03 -8.59
C THR A 362 -6.14 11.99 -7.98
N SER A 363 -4.85 11.88 -8.32
CA SER A 363 -3.80 12.76 -7.81
C SER A 363 -4.09 14.24 -8.15
N TYR A 364 -4.55 14.50 -9.36
CA TYR A 364 -4.95 15.85 -9.77
C TYR A 364 -6.17 16.37 -9.01
N LEU A 365 -7.20 15.55 -8.83
CA LEU A 365 -8.44 15.92 -8.16
C LEU A 365 -8.24 16.13 -6.65
N VAL A 366 -7.42 15.30 -5.99
CA VAL A 366 -7.14 15.40 -4.55
C VAL A 366 -6.64 16.80 -4.17
N ASP A 367 -5.79 17.38 -4.99
CA ASP A 367 -5.26 18.73 -4.74
C ASP A 367 -6.23 19.86 -5.13
N ARG A 368 -7.14 19.61 -6.10
CA ARG A 368 -8.11 20.60 -6.58
C ARG A 368 -9.37 20.67 -5.74
N ILE A 369 -10.03 19.55 -5.47
CA ILE A 369 -11.34 19.50 -4.82
C ILE A 369 -11.32 18.89 -3.41
N GLY A 370 -10.15 18.44 -2.95
CA GLY A 370 -9.95 17.82 -1.62
C GLY A 370 -10.23 16.32 -1.59
N ARG A 371 -9.82 15.68 -0.48
CA ARG A 371 -9.81 14.21 -0.35
C ARG A 371 -11.21 13.60 -0.33
N LYS A 372 -12.14 14.20 0.43
CA LYS A 372 -13.52 13.68 0.55
C LYS A 372 -14.25 13.67 -0.80
N ARG A 373 -14.20 14.81 -1.51
CA ARG A 373 -14.91 14.96 -2.79
C ARG A 373 -14.28 14.10 -3.86
N THR A 374 -12.96 14.00 -3.90
CA THR A 374 -12.26 13.13 -4.85
C THR A 374 -12.69 11.68 -4.70
N LYS A 375 -12.69 11.13 -3.45
CA LYS A 375 -13.18 9.77 -3.20
C LYS A 375 -14.64 9.59 -3.66
N ALA A 376 -15.50 10.54 -3.31
CA ALA A 376 -16.91 10.46 -3.69
C ALA A 376 -17.09 10.45 -5.22
N VAL A 377 -16.37 11.30 -5.95
CA VAL A 377 -16.41 11.36 -7.42
C VAL A 377 -15.88 10.05 -8.01
N MET A 378 -14.73 9.58 -7.57
CA MET A 378 -14.11 8.36 -8.10
C MET A 378 -14.95 7.12 -7.82
N PHE A 379 -15.51 6.98 -6.61
CA PHE A 379 -16.44 5.90 -6.27
C PHE A 379 -17.75 6.00 -7.08
N SER A 380 -18.27 7.21 -7.34
CA SER A 380 -19.47 7.39 -8.16
C SER A 380 -19.24 6.98 -9.61
N ILE A 381 -18.11 7.41 -10.21
CA ILE A 381 -17.74 7.01 -11.58
C ILE A 381 -17.53 5.48 -11.63
N GLY A 382 -16.80 4.93 -10.66
CA GLY A 382 -16.59 3.49 -10.53
C GLY A 382 -17.90 2.72 -10.36
N GLY A 383 -18.81 3.21 -9.50
CA GLY A 383 -20.12 2.62 -9.28
C GLY A 383 -20.99 2.62 -10.54
N ILE A 384 -21.06 3.72 -11.27
CA ILE A 384 -21.78 3.82 -12.54
C ILE A 384 -21.20 2.84 -13.56
N ALA A 385 -19.89 2.85 -13.76
CA ALA A 385 -19.22 1.97 -14.70
C ALA A 385 -19.44 0.49 -14.33
N THR A 386 -19.30 0.13 -13.07
CA THR A 386 -19.55 -1.24 -12.57
C THR A 386 -21.02 -1.62 -12.72
N PHE A 387 -21.95 -0.68 -12.52
CA PHE A 387 -23.38 -0.92 -12.79
C PHE A 387 -23.63 -1.22 -14.28
N VAL A 388 -23.04 -0.45 -15.19
CA VAL A 388 -23.13 -0.72 -16.63
C VAL A 388 -22.56 -2.10 -16.96
N LEU A 389 -21.45 -2.50 -16.33
CA LEU A 389 -20.85 -3.82 -16.50
C LEU A 389 -21.78 -4.96 -16.02
N SER A 390 -22.65 -4.71 -15.04
CA SER A 390 -23.63 -5.72 -14.57
C SER A 390 -24.78 -5.99 -15.56
N VAL A 391 -24.95 -5.15 -16.58
CA VAL A 391 -25.97 -5.32 -17.62
C VAL A 391 -25.39 -6.13 -18.78
N SER A 392 -25.36 -7.46 -18.63
CA SER A 392 -24.69 -8.41 -19.55
C SER A 392 -25.23 -8.39 -20.99
N SER A 393 -26.40 -7.79 -21.25
CA SER A 393 -27.00 -7.67 -22.59
C SER A 393 -26.40 -6.55 -23.44
N LEU A 394 -25.52 -5.72 -22.90
CA LEU A 394 -24.90 -4.61 -23.60
C LEU A 394 -23.80 -5.10 -24.56
N PRO A 395 -23.50 -4.32 -25.63
CA PRO A 395 -22.42 -4.64 -26.56
C PRO A 395 -21.07 -4.81 -25.86
N PHE A 396 -20.23 -5.76 -26.33
CA PHE A 396 -18.92 -6.06 -25.78
C PHE A 396 -18.02 -4.82 -25.56
N GLY A 397 -17.98 -3.89 -26.54
CA GLY A 397 -17.19 -2.67 -26.40
C GLY A 397 -17.63 -1.77 -25.24
N VAL A 398 -18.94 -1.71 -24.94
CA VAL A 398 -19.49 -0.96 -23.80
C VAL A 398 -19.10 -1.62 -22.49
N LEU A 399 -19.23 -2.95 -22.40
CA LEU A 399 -18.82 -3.72 -21.23
C LEU A 399 -17.31 -3.62 -20.96
N THR A 400 -16.50 -3.69 -22.00
CA THR A 400 -15.05 -3.49 -21.90
C THR A 400 -14.70 -2.10 -21.39
N LEU A 401 -15.32 -1.04 -21.96
CA LEU A 401 -15.11 0.32 -21.50
C LEU A 401 -15.56 0.50 -20.03
N ALA A 402 -16.66 -0.13 -19.66
CA ALA A 402 -17.17 -0.11 -18.29
C ALA A 402 -16.17 -0.79 -17.32
N ALA A 403 -15.60 -1.92 -17.67
CA ALA A 403 -14.57 -2.60 -16.88
C ALA A 403 -13.30 -1.71 -16.72
N ILE A 404 -12.85 -1.08 -17.81
CA ILE A 404 -11.71 -0.16 -17.85
C ILE A 404 -11.94 1.03 -16.90
N VAL A 405 -13.05 1.75 -17.08
CA VAL A 405 -13.38 2.95 -16.27
C VAL A 405 -13.65 2.56 -14.82
N GLY A 406 -14.38 1.47 -14.60
CA GLY A 406 -14.72 0.99 -13.26
C GLY A 406 -13.46 0.68 -12.44
N ARG A 407 -12.55 -0.12 -12.98
CA ARG A 407 -11.33 -0.53 -12.27
C ARG A 407 -10.40 0.66 -12.00
N GLY A 408 -10.14 1.52 -12.98
CA GLY A 408 -9.29 2.70 -12.79
C GLY A 408 -9.83 3.69 -11.76
N SER A 409 -11.16 3.93 -11.78
CA SER A 409 -11.80 4.84 -10.84
C SER A 409 -11.81 4.29 -9.41
N VAL A 410 -12.18 3.02 -9.22
CA VAL A 410 -12.23 2.40 -7.89
C VAL A 410 -10.84 2.32 -7.27
N LEU A 411 -9.78 1.98 -8.04
CA LEU A 411 -8.41 2.03 -7.53
C LEU A 411 -7.99 3.45 -7.14
N GLY A 412 -8.37 4.45 -7.93
CA GLY A 412 -8.13 5.85 -7.59
C GLY A 412 -8.72 6.23 -6.23
N ALA A 413 -9.97 5.86 -5.97
CA ALA A 413 -10.61 6.06 -4.67
C ALA A 413 -9.91 5.30 -3.54
N PHE A 414 -9.45 4.08 -3.80
CA PHE A 414 -8.74 3.25 -2.84
C PHE A 414 -7.36 3.84 -2.47
N ASN A 415 -6.61 4.33 -3.45
CA ASN A 415 -5.31 4.98 -3.22
C ASN A 415 -5.45 6.26 -2.38
N ASP A 416 -6.52 7.05 -2.59
CA ASP A 416 -6.79 8.23 -1.75
C ASP A 416 -7.06 7.85 -0.28
N LEU A 417 -7.55 6.65 0.04
CA LEU A 417 -7.70 6.19 1.42
C LEU A 417 -6.36 5.98 2.13
N TYR A 418 -5.32 5.53 1.43
CA TYR A 418 -3.97 5.41 1.99
C TYR A 418 -3.36 6.77 2.35
N VAL A 419 -3.78 7.83 1.67
CA VAL A 419 -3.38 9.21 1.98
C VAL A 419 -4.23 9.78 3.11
N TYR A 420 -5.54 9.69 2.98
CA TYR A 420 -6.49 10.31 3.91
C TYR A 420 -6.45 9.70 5.31
N THR A 421 -6.35 8.36 5.40
CA THR A 421 -6.40 7.67 6.70
C THR A 421 -5.31 8.15 7.68
N PRO A 422 -4.03 8.24 7.28
CA PRO A 422 -3.00 8.76 8.17
C PRO A 422 -3.10 10.28 8.40
N GLU A 423 -3.71 11.06 7.50
CA GLU A 423 -3.90 12.51 7.67
C GLU A 423 -4.92 12.87 8.76
N VAL A 424 -5.90 11.99 9.00
CA VAL A 424 -6.98 12.22 9.97
C VAL A 424 -6.53 11.98 11.40
N TYR A 425 -5.68 10.98 11.64
CA TYR A 425 -5.32 10.56 12.99
C TYR A 425 -4.11 11.32 13.55
N PRO A 426 -4.09 11.56 14.88
CA PRO A 426 -2.93 12.14 15.53
C PRO A 426 -1.71 11.24 15.35
N THR A 427 -0.52 11.84 15.31
CA THR A 427 0.75 11.15 15.02
C THR A 427 0.97 9.91 15.88
N SER A 428 0.59 9.97 17.18
CA SER A 428 0.74 8.85 18.11
C SER A 428 -0.13 7.61 17.78
N SER A 429 -1.27 7.80 17.10
CA SER A 429 -2.24 6.72 16.82
C SER A 429 -2.39 6.43 15.32
N ARG A 430 -1.66 7.14 14.46
CA ARG A 430 -1.75 7.10 12.99
C ARG A 430 -1.50 5.69 12.43
N ALA A 431 -0.37 5.08 12.80
CA ALA A 431 -0.02 3.75 12.34
C ALA A 431 -1.02 2.68 12.82
N PHE A 432 -1.48 2.78 14.08
CA PHE A 432 -2.48 1.90 14.62
C PHE A 432 -3.83 2.04 13.91
N GLY A 433 -4.26 3.28 13.61
CA GLY A 433 -5.50 3.55 12.87
C GLY A 433 -5.48 2.98 11.46
N LEU A 434 -4.37 3.16 10.72
CA LEU A 434 -4.18 2.58 9.38
C LEU A 434 -4.18 1.04 9.45
N GLY A 435 -3.49 0.45 10.41
CA GLY A 435 -3.45 -1.00 10.62
C GLY A 435 -4.82 -1.60 10.88
N LEU A 436 -5.66 -0.92 11.70
CA LEU A 436 -7.02 -1.37 11.99
C LEU A 436 -7.94 -1.29 10.77
N CYS A 437 -7.83 -0.23 9.97
CA CYS A 437 -8.52 -0.12 8.67
C CYS A 437 -8.09 -1.24 7.72
N SER A 438 -6.80 -1.53 7.64
CA SER A 438 -6.27 -2.65 6.84
C SER A 438 -6.79 -4.01 7.31
N ALA A 439 -6.96 -4.20 8.62
CA ALA A 439 -7.56 -5.43 9.16
C ALA A 439 -9.02 -5.63 8.68
N VAL A 440 -9.83 -4.56 8.69
CA VAL A 440 -11.19 -4.59 8.13
C VAL A 440 -11.18 -4.91 6.64
N ALA A 441 -10.21 -4.36 5.90
CA ALA A 441 -10.01 -4.65 4.48
C ALA A 441 -9.78 -6.16 4.22
N ARG A 442 -9.07 -6.86 5.10
CA ARG A 442 -8.85 -8.32 4.93
C ARG A 442 -10.12 -9.14 5.11
N ILE A 443 -11.01 -8.72 6.03
CA ILE A 443 -12.36 -9.33 6.16
C ILE A 443 -13.15 -9.15 4.86
N ALA A 444 -13.12 -7.96 4.28
CA ALA A 444 -13.74 -7.70 2.98
C ALA A 444 -13.13 -8.58 1.87
N GLY A 445 -11.81 -8.84 1.90
CA GLY A 445 -11.12 -9.74 0.98
C GLY A 445 -11.64 -11.18 1.04
N ILE A 446 -11.94 -11.70 2.22
CA ILE A 446 -12.55 -13.02 2.39
C ILE A 446 -13.96 -13.05 1.77
N ILE A 447 -14.76 -12.02 2.05
CA ILE A 447 -16.13 -11.92 1.54
C ILE A 447 -16.15 -11.80 0.01
N VAL A 448 -15.29 -10.98 -0.57
CA VAL A 448 -15.22 -10.81 -2.02
C VAL A 448 -14.76 -12.08 -2.73
N SER A 449 -13.89 -12.86 -2.10
CA SER A 449 -13.50 -14.18 -2.63
C SER A 449 -14.69 -15.12 -2.76
N TYR A 450 -15.56 -15.16 -1.74
CA TYR A 450 -16.80 -15.94 -1.80
C TYR A 450 -17.71 -15.48 -2.93
N ILE A 451 -17.97 -14.17 -3.00
CA ILE A 451 -18.87 -13.61 -4.02
C ILE A 451 -18.30 -13.83 -5.43
N SER A 452 -16.97 -13.74 -5.63
CA SER A 452 -16.35 -13.82 -6.95
C SER A 452 -16.20 -15.24 -7.50
N PHE A 453 -15.93 -16.22 -6.66
CA PHE A 453 -15.64 -17.59 -7.10
C PHE A 453 -16.82 -18.56 -7.02
N ALA A 454 -17.97 -18.11 -6.50
CA ALA A 454 -19.24 -18.87 -6.52
C ALA A 454 -20.03 -18.71 -7.83
N ASN A 455 -19.50 -17.96 -8.83
CA ASN A 455 -20.21 -17.67 -10.07
C ASN A 455 -20.01 -18.76 -11.12
N GLU A 456 -21.10 -19.17 -11.74
CA GLU A 456 -21.15 -20.27 -12.71
C GLU A 456 -21.50 -19.82 -14.12
N SER A 457 -22.08 -18.64 -14.24
CA SER A 457 -22.63 -18.11 -15.47
C SER A 457 -22.39 -16.62 -15.57
N ALA A 458 -22.50 -16.08 -16.78
CA ALA A 458 -22.42 -14.65 -17.01
C ALA A 458 -23.46 -13.87 -16.20
N SER A 459 -24.65 -14.43 -15.95
CA SER A 459 -25.71 -13.78 -15.16
C SER A 459 -25.40 -13.73 -13.67
N GLU A 460 -24.76 -14.76 -13.12
CA GLU A 460 -24.32 -14.76 -11.71
C GLU A 460 -23.15 -13.83 -11.52
N ALA A 461 -22.16 -13.86 -12.43
CA ALA A 461 -21.06 -12.92 -12.44
C ALA A 461 -21.55 -11.46 -12.57
N ALA A 462 -22.59 -11.21 -13.38
CA ALA A 462 -23.23 -9.90 -13.47
C ALA A 462 -23.91 -9.49 -12.14
N SER A 463 -24.49 -10.45 -11.42
CA SER A 463 -25.08 -10.19 -10.09
C SER A 463 -24.00 -9.87 -9.06
N ALA A 464 -22.86 -10.54 -9.08
CA ALA A 464 -21.70 -10.21 -8.26
C ALA A 464 -21.18 -8.78 -8.57
N VAL A 465 -21.06 -8.43 -9.85
CA VAL A 465 -20.69 -7.09 -10.31
C VAL A 465 -21.67 -6.03 -9.81
N LEU A 466 -22.98 -6.33 -9.75
CA LEU A 466 -23.96 -5.42 -9.17
C LEU A 466 -23.70 -5.15 -7.68
N VAL A 467 -23.32 -6.17 -6.90
CA VAL A 467 -22.94 -6.00 -5.49
C VAL A 467 -21.73 -5.07 -5.37
N TYR A 468 -20.73 -5.20 -6.26
CA TYR A 468 -19.55 -4.32 -6.25
C TYR A 468 -19.92 -2.87 -6.62
N SER A 469 -20.86 -2.69 -7.54
CA SER A 469 -21.44 -1.38 -7.88
C SER A 469 -22.10 -0.73 -6.66
N LEU A 470 -22.95 -1.47 -5.95
CA LEU A 470 -23.64 -0.97 -4.75
C LEU A 470 -22.65 -0.60 -3.64
N CYS A 471 -21.59 -1.40 -3.46
CA CYS A 471 -20.50 -1.07 -2.53
C CYS A 471 -19.77 0.22 -2.95
N SER A 472 -19.54 0.43 -4.26
CA SER A 472 -18.94 1.67 -4.75
C SER A 472 -19.84 2.88 -4.47
N PHE A 473 -21.15 2.80 -4.71
CA PHE A 473 -22.08 3.88 -4.36
C PHE A 473 -22.14 4.12 -2.85
N ALA A 474 -22.15 3.07 -2.03
CA ALA A 474 -22.05 3.20 -0.58
C ALA A 474 -20.76 3.92 -0.18
N GLY A 475 -19.62 3.58 -0.81
CA GLY A 475 -18.34 4.27 -0.63
C GLY A 475 -18.41 5.76 -0.98
N ALA A 476 -19.11 6.13 -2.06
CA ALA A 476 -19.32 7.52 -2.45
C ALA A 476 -20.12 8.29 -1.37
N VAL A 477 -21.21 7.72 -0.89
CA VAL A 477 -22.05 8.32 0.18
C VAL A 477 -21.24 8.46 1.47
N ILE A 478 -20.58 7.39 1.92
CA ILE A 478 -19.77 7.41 3.14
C ILE A 478 -18.65 8.47 3.03
N SER A 479 -18.04 8.62 1.85
CA SER A 479 -17.00 9.64 1.62
C SER A 479 -17.52 11.05 1.87
N MET A 480 -18.74 11.35 1.46
CA MET A 480 -19.38 12.66 1.71
C MET A 480 -19.76 12.86 3.17
N CYS A 481 -20.11 11.77 3.88
CA CYS A 481 -20.45 11.81 5.31
C CYS A 481 -19.23 11.96 6.23
N LEU A 482 -18.00 11.86 5.73
CA LEU A 482 -16.79 12.08 6.55
C LEU A 482 -16.82 13.48 7.16
N PRO A 483 -16.62 13.64 8.48
CA PRO A 483 -16.69 14.97 9.13
C PRO A 483 -15.48 15.85 8.85
N ILE A 484 -14.32 15.23 8.51
CA ILE A 484 -13.03 15.91 8.40
C ILE A 484 -12.59 15.98 6.94
N GLU A 485 -12.30 17.19 6.43
CA GLU A 485 -11.55 17.39 5.20
C GLU A 485 -10.08 17.68 5.55
N THR A 486 -9.15 16.99 4.89
CA THR A 486 -7.72 17.09 5.21
C THR A 486 -6.92 17.97 4.23
N LYS A 487 -7.56 18.48 3.17
CA LYS A 487 -6.92 19.38 2.20
C LYS A 487 -6.30 20.59 2.91
N GLY A 488 -4.99 20.78 2.72
CA GLY A 488 -4.26 21.93 3.29
C GLY A 488 -3.99 21.84 4.80
N ARG A 489 -4.32 20.73 5.46
CA ARG A 489 -3.96 20.50 6.86
C ARG A 489 -2.47 20.17 6.98
N ARG A 490 -1.78 20.88 7.90
CA ARG A 490 -0.44 20.46 8.35
C ARG A 490 -0.58 19.22 9.23
N LEU A 491 0.33 18.28 9.05
CA LEU A 491 0.38 17.02 9.82
C LEU A 491 0.81 17.22 11.30
N ASP A 492 1.30 18.39 11.63
CA ASP A 492 1.70 18.79 12.99
C ASP A 492 0.44 19.16 13.77
N GLY A 493 -0.05 18.33 14.65
CA GLY A 493 -1.28 18.44 15.41
C GLY A 493 -1.60 19.77 16.16
N ASN A 494 -1.06 20.89 15.74
CA ASN A 494 -1.43 22.22 16.18
C ASN A 494 -2.66 22.70 15.38
N GLU A 495 -3.80 22.66 16.03
CA GLU A 495 -4.99 23.35 15.56
C GLU A 495 -4.65 24.83 15.37
N VAL A 496 -4.69 25.32 14.13
CA VAL A 496 -4.90 26.75 13.90
C VAL A 496 -6.30 27.01 14.41
N GLY A 497 -6.39 27.74 15.52
CA GLY A 497 -7.64 28.09 16.16
C GLY A 497 -8.63 28.63 15.14
N GLY A 498 -9.78 27.96 15.08
CA GLY A 498 -10.90 28.44 14.31
C GLY A 498 -11.42 29.74 14.97
N GLY A 499 -11.44 30.82 14.19
CA GLY A 499 -12.33 31.92 14.39
C GLY A 499 -13.67 31.62 13.72
#